data_151b9e7430f0766061161a352e7e8b3c
#
_entry.id   151b9e7430f0766061161a352e7e8b3c
#
_cell.length_a   1.000
_cell.length_b   1.000
_cell.length_c   1.000
_cell.angle_alpha   90.00
_cell.angle_beta   90.00
_cell.angle_gamma   90.00
#
_symmetry.space_group_name_H-M   'P 1'
#
loop_
_entity.id
_entity.type
_entity.pdbx_description
1 polymer ?
#
loop_
_entity_poly.entity_id
_entity_poly.type
_entity_poly.pdbx_seq_one_letter_code
_entity_poly.pdbx_strand_id
1 'polypeptide(L)'
;MSIDSLNWKILNCLQENARQSNAEIGRKVGITSPAVSERIKKMEDLGIIQNHITLISPFEVGYQLKALITLHAFMGKLKPFLEKVKTFDEVINCYRITGNENIVMEVVLKNQKHLETFIDQLIIYGESKTQIVLSHVVKNNAIPKL
;
A
#
# COMPACT_ATOMS: atom_id res chain seq x y z
N MET A 1 -21.28 -4.43 8.16
CA MET A 1 -22.06 -4.74 6.93
C MET A 1 -21.49 -6.02 6.34
N SER A 2 -22.29 -7.05 6.15
CA SER A 2 -21.79 -8.31 5.54
C SER A 2 -21.79 -8.17 4.02
N ILE A 3 -20.67 -8.48 3.39
CA ILE A 3 -20.55 -8.57 1.93
C ILE A 3 -21.20 -9.91 1.50
N ASP A 4 -22.13 -9.88 0.53
CA ASP A 4 -22.76 -11.10 0.03
C ASP A 4 -21.76 -12.03 -0.67
N SER A 5 -22.13 -13.30 -0.83
CA SER A 5 -21.23 -14.30 -1.43
C SER A 5 -20.89 -14.00 -2.89
N LEU A 6 -21.76 -13.30 -3.62
CA LEU A 6 -21.54 -12.94 -5.01
C LEU A 6 -20.54 -11.78 -5.12
N ASN A 7 -20.64 -10.78 -4.23
CA ASN A 7 -19.66 -9.71 -4.13
C ASN A 7 -18.26 -10.27 -3.78
N TRP A 8 -18.17 -11.24 -2.87
CA TRP A 8 -16.90 -11.92 -2.59
C TRP A 8 -16.31 -12.62 -3.81
N LYS A 9 -17.12 -13.27 -4.64
CA LYS A 9 -16.64 -13.88 -5.89
C LYS A 9 -16.10 -12.83 -6.87
N ILE A 10 -16.76 -11.69 -7.00
CA ILE A 10 -16.30 -10.56 -7.83
C ILE A 10 -14.98 -10.01 -7.27
N LEU A 11 -14.88 -9.77 -5.96
CA LEU A 11 -13.65 -9.30 -5.31
C LEU A 11 -12.48 -10.25 -5.52
N ASN A 12 -12.71 -11.56 -5.43
CA ASN A 12 -11.67 -12.56 -5.71
C ASN A 12 -11.16 -12.45 -7.16
N CYS A 13 -12.06 -12.34 -8.14
CA CYS A 13 -11.66 -12.13 -9.53
C CYS A 13 -10.79 -10.88 -9.70
N LEU A 14 -11.19 -9.76 -9.07
CA LEU A 14 -10.45 -8.49 -9.14
C LEU A 14 -9.10 -8.57 -8.41
N GLN A 15 -9.02 -9.26 -7.27
CA GLN A 15 -7.77 -9.46 -6.55
C GLN A 15 -6.78 -10.36 -7.31
N GLU A 16 -7.29 -11.36 -8.06
CA GLU A 16 -6.46 -12.18 -8.95
C GLU A 16 -5.94 -11.38 -10.15
N ASN A 17 -6.82 -10.64 -10.80
CA ASN A 17 -6.48 -9.82 -11.96
C ASN A 17 -7.46 -8.66 -12.11
N ALA A 18 -7.05 -7.47 -11.70
CA ALA A 18 -7.85 -6.24 -11.80
C ALA A 18 -8.12 -5.77 -13.25
N ARG A 19 -7.47 -6.38 -14.25
CA ARG A 19 -7.68 -6.07 -15.68
C ARG A 19 -8.75 -6.93 -16.35
N GLN A 20 -9.39 -7.84 -15.63
CA GLN A 20 -10.52 -8.61 -16.20
C GLN A 20 -11.66 -7.67 -16.57
N SER A 21 -12.28 -7.91 -17.73
CA SER A 21 -13.48 -7.19 -18.12
C SER A 21 -14.68 -7.63 -17.28
N ASN A 22 -15.68 -6.75 -17.14
CA ASN A 22 -16.92 -7.08 -16.45
C ASN A 22 -17.64 -8.30 -17.10
N ALA A 23 -17.47 -8.49 -18.42
CA ALA A 23 -18.02 -9.64 -19.12
C ALA A 23 -17.31 -10.96 -18.72
N GLU A 24 -15.97 -10.94 -18.55
CA GLU A 24 -15.21 -12.09 -18.08
C GLU A 24 -15.58 -12.45 -16.64
N ILE A 25 -15.64 -11.45 -15.77
CA ILE A 25 -16.08 -11.64 -14.37
C ILE A 25 -17.51 -12.19 -14.36
N GLY A 26 -18.43 -11.61 -15.14
CA GLY A 26 -19.82 -12.04 -15.23
C GLY A 26 -19.96 -13.52 -15.59
N ARG A 27 -19.20 -14.00 -16.59
CA ARG A 27 -19.16 -15.41 -16.96
C ARG A 27 -18.68 -16.32 -15.81
N LYS A 28 -17.66 -15.88 -15.07
CA LYS A 28 -17.12 -16.64 -13.92
C LYS A 28 -18.10 -16.73 -12.74
N VAL A 29 -18.84 -15.67 -12.48
CA VAL A 29 -19.70 -15.58 -11.29
C VAL A 29 -21.19 -15.81 -11.58
N GLY A 30 -21.56 -15.98 -12.88
CA GLY A 30 -22.92 -16.34 -13.29
C GLY A 30 -23.90 -15.17 -13.36
N ILE A 31 -23.44 -13.95 -13.69
CA ILE A 31 -24.30 -12.76 -13.89
C ILE A 31 -23.91 -11.96 -15.13
N THR A 32 -24.75 -11.00 -15.51
CA THR A 32 -24.49 -10.16 -16.69
C THR A 32 -23.42 -9.10 -16.43
N SER A 33 -22.74 -8.63 -17.49
CA SER A 33 -21.72 -7.58 -17.41
C SER A 33 -22.25 -6.28 -16.77
N PRO A 34 -23.45 -5.77 -17.09
CA PRO A 34 -24.02 -4.61 -16.40
C PRO A 34 -24.21 -4.84 -14.89
N ALA A 35 -24.67 -6.04 -14.49
CA ALA A 35 -24.84 -6.38 -13.07
C ALA A 35 -23.50 -6.44 -12.32
N VAL A 36 -22.42 -6.89 -12.98
CA VAL A 36 -21.04 -6.81 -12.41
C VAL A 36 -20.65 -5.36 -12.21
N SER A 37 -20.82 -4.52 -13.23
CA SER A 37 -20.46 -3.10 -13.19
C SER A 37 -21.16 -2.37 -12.05
N GLU A 38 -22.47 -2.58 -11.89
CA GLU A 38 -23.26 -1.98 -10.81
C GLU A 38 -22.74 -2.41 -9.42
N ARG A 39 -22.43 -3.70 -9.23
CA ARG A 39 -21.89 -4.21 -7.98
C ARG A 39 -20.50 -3.67 -7.65
N ILE A 40 -19.61 -3.59 -8.65
CA ILE A 40 -18.27 -2.99 -8.48
C ILE A 40 -18.42 -1.54 -8.04
N LYS A 41 -19.20 -0.74 -8.77
CA LYS A 41 -19.45 0.66 -8.43
C LYS A 41 -19.99 0.82 -7.01
N LYS A 42 -20.94 -0.01 -6.60
CA LYS A 42 -21.46 0.03 -5.23
C LYS A 42 -20.40 -0.32 -4.19
N MET A 43 -19.50 -1.27 -4.49
CA MET A 43 -18.39 -1.61 -3.59
C MET A 43 -17.33 -0.50 -3.52
N GLU A 44 -17.12 0.24 -4.61
CA GLU A 44 -16.28 1.45 -4.63
C GLU A 44 -16.91 2.57 -3.80
N ASP A 45 -18.19 2.87 -4.00
CA ASP A 45 -18.94 3.90 -3.25
C ASP A 45 -18.97 3.62 -1.74
N LEU A 46 -18.96 2.33 -1.35
CA LEU A 46 -18.90 1.89 0.04
C LEU A 46 -17.45 1.81 0.60
N GLY A 47 -16.43 2.10 -0.21
CA GLY A 47 -15.02 2.02 0.19
C GLY A 47 -14.51 0.59 0.41
N ILE A 48 -15.25 -0.44 -0.04
CA ILE A 48 -14.81 -1.84 -0.02
C ILE A 48 -13.69 -2.03 -1.04
N ILE A 49 -13.86 -1.51 -2.25
CA ILE A 49 -12.79 -1.36 -3.24
C ILE A 49 -12.24 0.04 -3.06
N GLN A 50 -11.01 0.15 -2.61
CA GLN A 50 -10.37 1.43 -2.33
C GLN A 50 -9.73 2.05 -3.57
N ASN A 51 -9.11 1.24 -4.42
CA ASN A 51 -8.41 1.73 -5.60
C ASN A 51 -8.09 0.58 -6.58
N HIS A 52 -7.83 0.97 -7.84
CA HIS A 52 -7.22 0.13 -8.86
C HIS A 52 -5.87 0.73 -9.23
N ILE A 53 -4.78 0.14 -8.75
CA ILE A 53 -3.43 0.66 -8.93
C ILE A 53 -2.56 -0.30 -9.73
N THR A 54 -1.59 0.26 -10.46
CA THR A 54 -0.50 -0.51 -11.05
C THR A 54 0.68 -0.53 -10.10
N LEU A 55 1.15 -1.72 -9.75
CA LEU A 55 2.35 -1.89 -8.95
C LEU A 55 3.57 -1.97 -9.88
N ILE A 56 4.55 -1.12 -9.61
CA ILE A 56 5.81 -1.06 -10.35
C ILE A 56 6.92 -1.67 -9.48
N SER A 57 7.80 -2.47 -10.08
CA SER A 57 9.00 -2.95 -9.41
C SER A 57 10.02 -1.81 -9.29
N PRO A 58 10.37 -1.35 -8.09
CA PRO A 58 11.36 -0.28 -7.94
C PRO A 58 12.72 -0.64 -8.55
N PHE A 59 13.13 -1.89 -8.42
CA PHE A 59 14.42 -2.36 -8.94
C PHE A 59 14.49 -2.32 -10.48
N GLU A 60 13.39 -2.67 -11.16
CA GLU A 60 13.34 -2.64 -12.62
C GLU A 60 13.30 -1.21 -13.20
N VAL A 61 12.96 -0.22 -12.39
CA VAL A 61 12.98 1.20 -12.78
C VAL A 61 14.19 1.95 -12.20
N GLY A 62 15.19 1.23 -11.66
CA GLY A 62 16.51 1.78 -11.32
C GLY A 62 16.74 2.11 -9.84
N TYR A 63 15.81 1.85 -8.94
CA TYR A 63 16.10 1.92 -7.50
C TYR A 63 16.90 0.69 -7.06
N GLN A 64 17.85 0.89 -6.17
CA GLN A 64 18.73 -0.19 -5.71
C GLN A 64 18.41 -0.67 -4.30
N LEU A 65 17.74 0.15 -3.51
CA LEU A 65 17.40 -0.15 -2.12
C LEU A 65 15.91 0.04 -1.86
N LYS A 66 15.38 -0.90 -1.10
CA LYS A 66 14.08 -0.79 -0.43
C LYS A 66 14.32 -0.97 1.05
N ALA A 67 13.76 -0.09 1.87
CA ALA A 67 13.95 -0.15 3.31
C ALA A 67 12.62 0.04 4.06
N LEU A 68 12.56 -0.53 5.25
CA LEU A 68 11.59 -0.19 6.27
C LEU A 68 12.28 0.71 7.28
N ILE A 69 11.74 1.91 7.49
CA ILE A 69 12.27 2.86 8.47
C ILE A 69 11.20 3.11 9.51
N THR A 70 11.52 2.79 10.76
CA THR A 70 10.69 3.18 11.90
C THR A 70 11.19 4.48 12.50
N LEU A 71 10.27 5.29 13.02
CA LEU A 71 10.59 6.56 13.66
C LEU A 71 9.89 6.65 15.01
N HIS A 72 10.66 6.96 16.05
CA HIS A 72 10.17 7.43 17.33
C HIS A 72 10.21 8.95 17.34
N ALA A 73 9.08 9.59 17.12
CA ALA A 73 9.00 11.05 17.02
C ALA A 73 9.30 11.71 18.37
N PHE A 74 10.13 12.75 18.38
CA PHE A 74 10.36 13.59 19.54
C PHE A 74 9.07 14.30 19.98
N MET A 75 9.03 14.71 21.25
CA MET A 75 7.89 15.45 21.79
C MET A 75 7.53 16.65 20.90
N GLY A 76 6.28 16.74 20.50
CA GLY A 76 5.77 17.80 19.62
C GLY A 76 6.12 17.66 18.14
N LYS A 77 6.91 16.67 17.73
CA LYS A 77 7.35 16.50 16.33
C LYS A 77 6.49 15.56 15.50
N LEU A 78 5.62 14.76 16.14
CA LEU A 78 4.80 13.80 15.42
C LEU A 78 3.88 14.47 14.37
N LYS A 79 3.09 15.47 14.78
CA LYS A 79 2.18 16.17 13.85
C LYS A 79 2.91 16.86 12.70
N PRO A 80 3.98 17.64 12.94
CA PRO A 80 4.81 18.20 11.86
C PRO A 80 5.36 17.12 10.92
N PHE A 81 5.80 15.99 11.45
CA PHE A 81 6.30 14.89 10.63
C PHE A 81 5.21 14.27 9.75
N LEU A 82 3.99 14.08 10.28
CA LEU A 82 2.88 13.52 9.49
C LEU A 82 2.51 14.38 8.27
N GLU A 83 2.71 15.68 8.35
CA GLU A 83 2.53 16.56 7.17
C GLU A 83 3.77 16.51 6.26
N LYS A 84 4.96 16.48 6.82
CA LYS A 84 6.20 16.44 6.05
C LYS A 84 6.35 15.14 5.27
N VAL A 85 6.02 13.99 5.85
CA VAL A 85 6.19 12.68 5.20
C VAL A 85 5.41 12.55 3.89
N LYS A 86 4.31 13.27 3.74
CA LYS A 86 3.52 13.33 2.51
C LYS A 86 4.26 13.95 1.33
N THR A 87 5.35 14.68 1.58
CA THR A 87 6.15 15.38 0.57
C THR A 87 7.42 14.62 0.18
N PHE A 88 7.69 13.48 0.77
CA PHE A 88 8.85 12.65 0.43
C PHE A 88 8.52 11.68 -0.71
N ASP A 89 9.15 11.90 -1.85
CA ASP A 89 8.98 11.02 -3.04
C ASP A 89 9.50 9.60 -2.81
N GLU A 90 10.42 9.43 -1.86
CA GLU A 90 11.00 8.15 -1.47
C GLU A 90 10.01 7.24 -0.74
N VAL A 91 9.00 7.82 -0.10
CA VAL A 91 8.06 7.10 0.77
C VAL A 91 6.91 6.52 -0.05
N ILE A 92 6.89 5.19 -0.18
CA ILE A 92 5.80 4.47 -0.86
C ILE A 92 4.60 4.30 0.07
N ASN A 93 4.86 3.91 1.32
CA ASN A 93 3.85 3.72 2.36
C ASN A 93 4.34 4.29 3.68
N CYS A 94 3.41 4.87 4.44
CA CYS A 94 3.68 5.36 5.79
C CYS A 94 2.50 5.04 6.69
N TYR A 95 2.77 4.42 7.83
CA TYR A 95 1.77 4.01 8.80
C TYR A 95 2.09 4.61 10.17
N ARG A 96 1.04 5.03 10.88
CA ARG A 96 1.12 5.24 12.33
C ARG A 96 0.93 3.89 13.00
N ILE A 97 1.81 3.58 13.93
CA ILE A 97 1.78 2.30 14.66
C ILE A 97 1.73 2.53 16.17
N THR A 98 1.34 1.51 16.89
CA THR A 98 1.44 1.46 18.37
C THR A 98 2.78 0.89 18.76
N GLY A 99 3.23 1.20 19.98
CA GLY A 99 4.51 0.74 20.54
C GLY A 99 5.50 1.89 20.76
N ASN A 100 6.78 1.57 20.88
CA ASN A 100 7.83 2.57 21.11
C ASN A 100 8.01 3.49 19.92
N GLU A 101 8.00 2.93 18.71
CA GLU A 101 8.00 3.70 17.47
C GLU A 101 6.57 4.15 17.15
N ASN A 102 6.44 5.39 16.64
CA ASN A 102 5.14 5.96 16.29
C ASN A 102 4.79 5.73 14.81
N ILE A 103 5.81 5.54 13.98
CA ILE A 103 5.75 5.52 12.53
C ILE A 103 6.54 4.34 11.99
N VAL A 104 6.03 3.73 10.92
CA VAL A 104 6.81 2.89 10.02
C VAL A 104 6.60 3.34 8.58
N MET A 105 7.70 3.49 7.86
CA MET A 105 7.72 3.89 6.45
C MET A 105 8.34 2.78 5.59
N GLU A 106 7.77 2.56 4.44
CA GLU A 106 8.36 1.79 3.36
C GLU A 106 8.93 2.77 2.33
N VAL A 107 10.23 2.70 2.10
CA VAL A 107 10.93 3.66 1.23
C VAL A 107 11.70 2.97 0.14
N VAL A 108 11.87 3.64 -1.01
CA VAL A 108 12.72 3.24 -2.12
C VAL A 108 13.80 4.28 -2.36
N LEU A 109 15.02 3.83 -2.60
CA LEU A 109 16.20 4.68 -2.63
C LEU A 109 17.11 4.27 -3.79
N LYS A 110 17.71 5.25 -4.45
CA LYS A 110 18.58 5.02 -5.61
C LYS A 110 19.86 4.26 -5.25
N ASN A 111 20.44 4.57 -4.09
CA ASN A 111 21.69 4.01 -3.62
C ASN A 111 21.91 4.32 -2.14
N GLN A 112 23.04 3.87 -1.59
CA GLN A 112 23.41 4.11 -0.19
C GLN A 112 23.52 5.59 0.18
N LYS A 113 24.08 6.43 -0.70
CA LYS A 113 24.20 7.87 -0.43
C LYS A 113 22.85 8.55 -0.37
N HIS A 114 21.89 8.12 -1.20
CA HIS A 114 20.52 8.60 -1.13
C HIS A 114 19.84 8.21 0.19
N LEU A 115 20.10 6.98 0.69
CA LEU A 115 19.64 6.55 2.01
C LEU A 115 20.18 7.45 3.14
N GLU A 116 21.48 7.73 3.14
CA GLU A 116 22.11 8.64 4.10
C GLU A 116 21.43 10.01 4.09
N THR A 117 21.30 10.62 2.90
CA THR A 117 20.62 11.92 2.73
C THR A 117 19.18 11.90 3.22
N PHE A 118 18.47 10.79 2.99
CA PHE A 118 17.08 10.64 3.45
C PHE A 118 17.01 10.54 4.98
N ILE A 119 17.89 9.75 5.61
CA ILE A 119 17.97 9.63 7.07
C ILE A 119 18.26 10.98 7.71
N ASP A 120 19.17 11.79 7.15
CA ASP A 120 19.50 13.13 7.66
C ASP A 120 18.28 14.05 7.71
N GLN A 121 17.32 13.90 6.81
CA GLN A 121 16.07 14.66 6.84
C GLN A 121 15.13 14.23 7.99
N LEU A 122 15.30 13.02 8.54
CA LEU A 122 14.48 12.51 9.62
C LEU A 122 14.95 12.92 11.01
N ILE A 123 16.24 13.23 11.18
CA ILE A 123 16.89 13.49 12.46
C ILE A 123 16.18 14.59 13.28
N ILE A 124 15.67 15.62 12.64
CA ILE A 124 14.98 16.73 13.33
C ILE A 124 13.60 16.36 13.87
N TYR A 125 13.04 15.22 13.42
CA TYR A 125 11.70 14.76 13.82
C TYR A 125 11.73 13.68 14.89
N GLY A 126 12.78 12.86 14.94
CA GLY A 126 12.83 11.75 15.88
C GLY A 126 14.04 10.84 15.69
N GLU A 127 14.07 9.77 16.49
CA GLU A 127 15.02 8.68 16.34
C GLU A 127 14.51 7.68 15.31
N SER A 128 15.34 7.37 14.31
CA SER A 128 14.99 6.42 13.25
C SER A 128 15.80 5.14 13.33
N LYS A 129 15.18 4.02 12.93
CA LYS A 129 15.85 2.74 12.71
C LYS A 129 15.57 2.29 11.28
N THR A 130 16.63 1.96 10.55
CA THR A 130 16.55 1.55 9.15
C THR A 130 16.81 0.05 9.03
N GLN A 131 15.93 -0.64 8.30
CA GLN A 131 16.05 -2.05 7.99
C GLN A 131 15.96 -2.21 6.48
N ILE A 132 17.04 -2.72 5.86
CA ILE A 132 17.05 -2.99 4.43
C ILE A 132 16.22 -4.25 4.13
N VAL A 133 15.29 -4.15 3.19
CA VAL A 133 14.48 -5.28 2.74
C VAL A 133 15.34 -6.16 1.82
N LEU A 134 15.64 -7.37 2.27
CA LEU A 134 16.41 -8.34 1.48
C LEU A 134 15.55 -9.02 0.43
N SER A 135 14.33 -9.38 0.78
CA SER A 135 13.37 -10.03 -0.12
C SER A 135 11.94 -9.75 0.30
N HIS A 136 11.01 -9.84 -0.65
CA HIS A 136 9.58 -9.70 -0.40
C HIS A 136 8.94 -11.09 -0.56
N VAL A 137 8.83 -11.82 0.54
CA VAL A 137 8.44 -13.25 0.55
C VAL A 137 6.99 -13.45 0.17
N VAL A 138 6.08 -12.60 0.68
CA VAL A 138 4.65 -12.64 0.36
C VAL A 138 4.24 -11.30 -0.23
N LYS A 139 3.79 -11.30 -1.48
CA LYS A 139 3.42 -10.08 -2.21
C LYS A 139 1.91 -10.03 -2.43
N ASN A 140 1.27 -9.00 -1.88
CA ASN A 140 -0.13 -8.65 -2.19
C ASN A 140 -1.11 -9.83 -2.19
N ASN A 141 -1.03 -10.70 -1.18
CA ASN A 141 -2.00 -11.77 -1.02
C ASN A 141 -3.42 -11.23 -1.00
N ALA A 142 -4.33 -11.95 -1.63
CA ALA A 142 -5.75 -11.62 -1.59
C ALA A 142 -6.26 -11.64 -0.14
N ILE A 143 -7.10 -10.66 0.20
CA ILE A 143 -7.81 -10.63 1.48
C ILE A 143 -8.83 -11.76 1.48
N PRO A 144 -8.76 -12.71 2.43
CA PRO A 144 -9.69 -13.83 2.49
C PRO A 144 -11.09 -13.38 2.92
N LYS A 145 -12.09 -14.16 2.49
CA LYS A 145 -13.46 -13.99 3.00
C LYS A 145 -13.50 -14.31 4.50
N LEU A 146 -14.19 -13.46 5.26
CA LEU A 146 -14.55 -13.71 6.67
C LEU A 146 -15.65 -14.76 6.79
#